data_c7a114dbb299a53482696d8fa300beea
#
_entry.id   c7a114dbb299a53482696d8fa300beea
#
_cell.length_a   1.000
_cell.length_b   1.000
_cell.length_c   1.000
_cell.angle_alpha   90.00
_cell.angle_beta   90.00
_cell.angle_gamma   90.00
#
_symmetry.space_group_name_H-M   'P 1'
#
loop_
_entity.id
_entity.type
_entity.pdbx_description
1 polymer ?
#
loop_
_entity_poly.entity_id
_entity_poly.type
_entity_poly.pdbx_seq_one_letter_code
_entity_poly.pdbx_strand_id
1 'polypeptide(L)'
;GLELGVVDYITKPFDVQELRLRVRNALKRVSQGSLTNPVTGLPEGALVDEKLSEVIGREGSALLFVILGNMDLFREAYGFVASDDVLRAISLMIVNTMREVSRPEDFLGHLTGTDFVLVLPPSNLAALSEKLQTRLDQSMEYFYPIKDREQIAKHSNKLMAKIVEIPSLKTKF
;
A
#
# COMPACT_ATOMS: atom_id res chain seq x y z
N GLY A 1 -19.81 8.50 -8.30
CA GLY A 1 -19.20 7.99 -8.16
C GLY A 1 -18.28 7.01 -7.47
N LEU A 2 -18.76 6.52 -6.45
CA LEU A 2 -17.98 5.62 -5.64
C LEU A 2 -18.40 4.19 -5.85
N GLU A 3 -18.70 3.94 -7.09
CA GLU A 3 -19.22 2.66 -7.54
C GLU A 3 -18.19 1.55 -7.43
N LEU A 4 -16.98 1.91 -7.04
CA LEU A 4 -15.91 0.93 -6.83
C LEU A 4 -16.11 0.07 -5.60
N GLY A 5 -17.10 0.38 -4.76
CA GLY A 5 -17.31 -0.36 -3.54
C GLY A 5 -16.23 -0.11 -2.51
N VAL A 6 -15.74 1.08 -2.47
CA VAL A 6 -14.69 1.47 -1.52
C VAL A 6 -15.24 1.48 -0.11
N VAL A 7 -14.56 0.80 0.79
CA VAL A 7 -14.81 0.90 2.21
C VAL A 7 -13.72 1.79 2.78
N ASP A 8 -14.12 2.97 3.19
CA ASP A 8 -13.16 3.96 3.64
C ASP A 8 -13.12 4.01 5.17
N TYR A 9 -12.19 3.28 5.74
CA TYR A 9 -11.93 3.38 7.17
C TYR A 9 -11.21 4.64 7.52
N ILE A 10 -10.69 5.29 6.51
CA ILE A 10 -9.77 6.37 6.69
C ILE A 10 -10.28 7.54 5.90
N THR A 11 -10.95 8.41 6.59
CA THR A 11 -11.49 9.58 5.94
C THR A 11 -10.44 10.64 5.70
N LYS A 12 -9.32 10.55 6.37
CA LYS A 12 -8.23 11.51 6.22
C LYS A 12 -6.91 10.80 6.41
N PRO A 13 -5.85 11.33 5.83
CA PRO A 13 -5.75 12.46 4.91
C PRO A 13 -6.08 12.12 3.46
N PHE A 14 -6.44 10.88 3.18
CA PHE A 14 -6.66 10.41 1.82
C PHE A 14 -8.14 10.42 1.48
N ASP A 15 -8.47 10.84 0.27
CA ASP A 15 -9.82 10.72 -0.23
C ASP A 15 -9.86 9.75 -1.41
N VAL A 16 -11.08 9.39 -1.81
CA VAL A 16 -11.30 8.41 -2.87
C VAL A 16 -10.82 8.94 -4.22
N GLN A 17 -10.97 10.23 -4.45
CA GLN A 17 -10.55 10.84 -5.71
C GLN A 17 -9.03 10.75 -5.87
N GLU A 18 -8.29 11.02 -4.81
CA GLU A 18 -6.85 10.90 -4.84
C GLU A 18 -6.42 9.46 -5.12
N LEU A 19 -7.05 8.50 -4.45
CA LEU A 19 -6.75 7.09 -4.66
C LEU A 19 -7.02 6.67 -6.11
N ARG A 20 -8.16 7.08 -6.65
CA ARG A 20 -8.52 6.76 -8.03
C ARG A 20 -7.52 7.35 -9.01
N LEU A 21 -7.06 8.56 -8.74
CA LEU A 21 -6.07 9.21 -9.58
C LEU A 21 -4.74 8.46 -9.53
N ARG A 22 -4.32 8.03 -8.36
CA ARG A 22 -3.08 7.26 -8.21
C ARG A 22 -3.14 5.95 -8.99
N VAL A 23 -4.24 5.23 -8.88
CA VAL A 23 -4.42 3.97 -9.61
C VAL A 23 -4.42 4.22 -11.11
N ARG A 24 -5.16 5.23 -11.56
CA ARG A 24 -5.23 5.56 -12.97
C ARG A 24 -3.88 5.94 -13.55
N ASN A 25 -3.12 6.73 -12.80
CA ASN A 25 -1.79 7.14 -13.24
C ASN A 25 -0.84 5.95 -13.31
N ALA A 26 -0.93 5.03 -12.36
CA ALA A 26 -0.12 3.82 -12.37
C ALA A 26 -0.41 2.98 -13.62
N LEU A 27 -1.69 2.83 -13.97
CA LEU A 27 -2.07 2.07 -15.15
C LEU A 27 -1.61 2.70 -16.46
N LYS A 28 -1.46 4.03 -16.48
CA LYS A 28 -1.00 4.73 -17.68
C LYS A 28 0.50 4.62 -17.92
N ARG A 29 1.26 4.21 -16.91
CA ARG A 29 2.71 4.10 -17.04
C ARG A 29 3.18 2.72 -17.49
N VAL A 30 2.36 2.06 -18.25
CA VAL A 30 2.63 0.72 -18.74
C VAL A 30 3.97 0.66 -19.47
N SER A 31 4.75 -0.34 -19.14
CA SER A 31 6.01 -0.63 -19.83
C SER A 31 7.10 0.41 -19.68
N GLN A 32 6.97 1.29 -18.71
CA GLN A 32 7.99 2.28 -18.44
C GLN A 32 8.93 1.74 -17.37
N GLY A 33 10.12 1.35 -17.76
CA GLY A 33 11.16 0.96 -16.82
C GLY A 33 11.05 -0.48 -16.32
N SER A 34 11.50 -0.68 -15.10
CA SER A 34 11.64 -2.01 -14.50
C SER A 34 10.32 -2.69 -14.19
N LEU A 35 10.31 -4.02 -14.23
CA LEU A 35 9.15 -4.83 -13.83
C LEU A 35 9.08 -5.04 -12.32
N THR A 36 10.17 -4.80 -11.61
CA THR A 36 10.20 -4.94 -10.16
C THR A 36 10.81 -3.70 -9.53
N ASN A 37 10.36 -3.42 -8.31
CA ASN A 37 10.92 -2.31 -7.55
C ASN A 37 12.34 -2.64 -7.09
N PRO A 38 13.31 -1.77 -7.35
CA PRO A 38 14.72 -2.07 -7.01
C PRO A 38 14.99 -2.15 -5.50
N VAL A 39 14.13 -1.56 -4.68
CA VAL A 39 14.30 -1.58 -3.23
C VAL A 39 13.68 -2.82 -2.60
N THR A 40 12.45 -3.14 -2.97
CA THR A 40 11.69 -4.23 -2.35
C THR A 40 11.69 -5.52 -3.16
N GLY A 41 11.99 -5.45 -4.45
CA GLY A 41 11.91 -6.61 -5.34
C GLY A 41 10.49 -7.00 -5.72
N LEU A 42 9.49 -6.26 -5.27
CA LEU A 42 8.10 -6.56 -5.58
C LEU A 42 7.74 -6.09 -6.99
N PRO A 43 6.72 -6.73 -7.60
CA PRO A 43 6.25 -6.30 -8.91
C PRO A 43 5.84 -4.83 -8.93
N GLU A 44 6.13 -4.16 -10.04
CA GLU A 44 5.64 -2.80 -10.28
C GLU A 44 5.51 -2.59 -11.79
N GLY A 45 5.00 -1.44 -12.17
CA GLY A 45 4.85 -1.09 -13.58
C GLY A 45 3.97 -2.07 -14.33
N ALA A 46 4.50 -2.66 -15.39
CA ALA A 46 3.71 -3.52 -16.28
C ALA A 46 3.13 -4.76 -15.59
N LEU A 47 3.85 -5.33 -14.62
CA LEU A 47 3.34 -6.51 -13.91
C LEU A 47 2.12 -6.17 -13.06
N VAL A 48 2.13 -5.03 -12.41
CA VAL A 48 0.98 -4.58 -11.62
C VAL A 48 -0.17 -4.21 -12.54
N ASP A 49 0.11 -3.50 -13.62
CA ASP A 49 -0.88 -3.13 -14.61
C ASP A 49 -1.60 -4.36 -15.17
N GLU A 50 -0.84 -5.36 -15.55
CA GLU A 50 -1.37 -6.61 -16.06
C GLU A 50 -2.28 -7.29 -15.04
N LYS A 51 -1.84 -7.35 -13.79
CA LYS A 51 -2.62 -8.00 -12.74
C LYS A 51 -3.91 -7.26 -12.43
N LEU A 52 -3.86 -5.93 -12.35
CA LEU A 52 -5.06 -5.15 -12.12
C LEU A 52 -6.04 -5.26 -13.29
N SER A 53 -5.54 -5.24 -14.50
CA SER A 53 -6.38 -5.40 -15.69
C SER A 53 -7.07 -6.76 -15.70
N GLU A 54 -6.39 -7.78 -15.21
CA GLU A 54 -6.93 -9.13 -15.14
C GLU A 54 -8.10 -9.24 -14.17
N VAL A 55 -8.04 -8.55 -13.03
CA VAL A 55 -9.02 -8.70 -11.95
C VAL A 55 -10.11 -7.65 -11.93
N ILE A 56 -9.87 -6.47 -12.50
CA ILE A 56 -10.89 -5.41 -12.53
C ILE A 56 -12.08 -5.87 -13.35
N GLY A 57 -13.26 -5.70 -12.75
CA GLY A 57 -14.52 -6.11 -13.37
C GLY A 57 -14.90 -7.57 -13.15
N ARG A 58 -14.07 -8.32 -12.45
CA ARG A 58 -14.34 -9.72 -12.13
C ARG A 58 -14.80 -9.89 -10.70
N GLU A 59 -15.57 -10.94 -10.47
CA GLU A 59 -15.95 -11.32 -9.13
C GLU A 59 -14.86 -12.18 -8.51
N GLY A 60 -14.86 -12.28 -7.20
CA GLY A 60 -13.94 -13.17 -6.48
C GLY A 60 -12.61 -12.54 -6.11
N SER A 61 -12.42 -11.27 -6.40
CA SER A 61 -11.22 -10.56 -6.01
C SER A 61 -11.55 -9.23 -5.37
N ALA A 62 -10.73 -8.84 -4.41
CA ALA A 62 -10.79 -7.54 -3.76
C ALA A 62 -9.42 -6.90 -3.83
N LEU A 63 -9.35 -5.60 -3.66
CA LEU A 63 -8.09 -4.87 -3.58
C LEU A 63 -7.92 -4.29 -2.19
N LEU A 64 -6.66 -4.24 -1.78
CA LEU A 64 -6.27 -3.54 -0.57
C LEU A 64 -5.07 -2.69 -0.92
N PHE A 65 -5.15 -1.40 -0.58
CA PHE A 65 -4.05 -0.47 -0.82
C PHE A 65 -3.40 -0.09 0.49
N VAL A 66 -2.09 -0.07 0.51
CA VAL A 66 -1.31 0.46 1.62
C VAL A 66 -0.62 1.72 1.09
N ILE A 67 -1.02 2.85 1.61
CA ILE A 67 -0.56 4.16 1.15
C ILE A 67 0.28 4.78 2.24
N LEU A 68 1.54 5.05 1.91
CA LEU A 68 2.48 5.63 2.87
C LEU A 68 2.45 7.15 2.77
N GLY A 69 2.33 7.79 3.91
CA GLY A 69 2.36 9.24 4.00
C GLY A 69 3.66 9.74 4.59
N ASN A 70 4.11 10.88 4.09
CA ASN A 70 5.27 11.60 4.62
C ASN A 70 6.61 10.89 4.43
N MET A 71 6.71 9.98 3.47
CA MET A 71 7.99 9.34 3.12
C MET A 71 9.00 10.35 2.60
N ASP A 72 8.55 11.34 1.88
CA ASP A 72 9.42 12.40 1.35
C ASP A 72 10.06 13.20 2.49
N LEU A 73 9.28 13.53 3.51
CA LEU A 73 9.78 14.25 4.69
C LEU A 73 10.77 13.39 5.47
N PHE A 74 10.47 12.11 5.59
CA PHE A 74 11.40 11.19 6.25
C PHE A 74 12.72 11.10 5.50
N ARG A 75 12.65 11.00 4.18
CA ARG A 75 13.84 10.96 3.34
C ARG A 75 14.68 12.21 3.44
N GLU A 76 14.03 13.37 3.48
CA GLU A 76 14.74 14.63 3.67
C GLU A 76 15.49 14.68 5.00
N ALA A 77 14.85 14.16 6.05
CA ALA A 77 15.43 14.21 7.39
C ALA A 77 16.52 13.16 7.62
N TYR A 78 16.35 11.96 7.07
CA TYR A 78 17.21 10.82 7.40
C TYR A 78 17.93 10.20 6.21
N GLY A 79 17.65 10.63 5.01
CA GLY A 79 18.35 10.20 3.80
C GLY A 79 17.71 9.03 3.09
N PHE A 80 18.27 8.72 1.92
CA PHE A 80 17.75 7.67 1.04
C PHE A 80 17.90 6.27 1.62
N VAL A 81 19.02 6.00 2.28
CA VAL A 81 19.26 4.66 2.84
C VAL A 81 18.23 4.33 3.90
N ALA A 82 17.99 5.27 4.81
CA ALA A 82 16.99 5.08 5.86
C ALA A 82 15.59 4.93 5.28
N SER A 83 15.26 5.73 4.27
CA SER A 83 13.98 5.66 3.58
C SER A 83 13.80 4.31 2.89
N ASP A 84 14.81 3.81 2.22
CA ASP A 84 14.76 2.50 1.57
C ASP A 84 14.61 1.37 2.58
N ASP A 85 15.25 1.50 3.73
CA ASP A 85 15.12 0.52 4.81
C ASP A 85 13.70 0.47 5.35
N VAL A 86 13.04 1.63 5.48
CA VAL A 86 11.63 1.69 5.87
C VAL A 86 10.77 0.95 4.86
N LEU A 87 10.99 1.21 3.59
CA LEU A 87 10.19 0.59 2.53
C LEU A 87 10.38 -0.94 2.52
N ARG A 88 11.61 -1.41 2.70
CA ARG A 88 11.87 -2.84 2.79
C ARG A 88 11.19 -3.48 4.00
N ALA A 89 11.28 -2.81 5.15
CA ALA A 89 10.66 -3.32 6.38
C ALA A 89 9.15 -3.42 6.24
N ILE A 90 8.54 -2.42 5.65
CA ILE A 90 7.09 -2.42 5.43
C ILE A 90 6.70 -3.53 4.45
N SER A 91 7.45 -3.72 3.38
CA SER A 91 7.16 -4.77 2.42
C SER A 91 7.24 -6.16 3.07
N LEU A 92 8.24 -6.39 3.92
CA LEU A 92 8.36 -7.64 4.64
C LEU A 92 7.21 -7.86 5.62
N MET A 93 6.78 -6.80 6.28
CA MET A 93 5.65 -6.86 7.20
C MET A 93 4.37 -7.25 6.47
N ILE A 94 4.16 -6.67 5.29
CA ILE A 94 3.00 -7.01 4.46
C ILE A 94 3.06 -8.47 4.03
N VAL A 95 4.20 -8.92 3.53
CA VAL A 95 4.39 -10.31 3.09
C VAL A 95 4.13 -11.27 4.24
N ASN A 96 4.69 -11.00 5.41
CA ASN A 96 4.50 -11.87 6.58
C ASN A 96 3.05 -11.93 7.04
N THR A 97 2.37 -10.79 7.01
CA THR A 97 0.95 -10.74 7.38
C THR A 97 0.10 -11.50 6.36
N MET A 98 0.41 -11.39 5.08
CA MET A 98 -0.28 -12.14 4.05
C MET A 98 -0.13 -13.64 4.24
N ARG A 99 1.07 -14.10 4.61
CA ARG A 99 1.30 -15.52 4.86
C ARG A 99 0.45 -16.09 5.99
N GLU A 100 0.13 -15.25 6.98
CA GLU A 100 -0.67 -15.68 8.12
C GLU A 100 -2.16 -15.68 7.83
N VAL A 101 -2.63 -14.79 6.99
CA VAL A 101 -4.07 -14.52 6.83
C VAL A 101 -4.57 -14.85 5.44
N SER A 102 -3.71 -14.82 4.44
CA SER A 102 -4.10 -14.91 3.04
C SER A 102 -3.47 -16.13 2.37
N ARG A 103 -3.63 -16.24 1.05
CA ARG A 103 -3.11 -17.38 0.29
C ARG A 103 -1.79 -17.03 -0.38
N PRO A 104 -0.91 -18.03 -0.59
CA PRO A 104 0.37 -17.78 -1.28
C PRO A 104 0.23 -17.19 -2.69
N GLU A 105 -0.86 -17.50 -3.37
CA GLU A 105 -1.10 -17.00 -4.73
C GLU A 105 -1.66 -15.59 -4.77
N ASP A 106 -1.97 -15.00 -3.63
CA ASP A 106 -2.46 -13.63 -3.59
C ASP A 106 -1.34 -12.66 -3.98
N PHE A 107 -1.72 -11.61 -4.69
CA PHE A 107 -0.76 -10.71 -5.32
C PHE A 107 -0.39 -9.53 -4.42
N LEU A 108 0.88 -9.15 -4.46
CA LEU A 108 1.38 -7.94 -3.81
C LEU A 108 2.32 -7.23 -4.79
N GLY A 109 2.10 -5.95 -4.98
CA GLY A 109 2.96 -5.13 -5.83
C GLY A 109 2.91 -3.66 -5.46
N HIS A 110 3.57 -2.84 -6.23
CA HIS A 110 3.61 -1.39 -6.04
C HIS A 110 2.75 -0.67 -7.07
N LEU A 111 1.99 0.33 -6.62
CA LEU A 111 1.32 1.28 -7.52
C LEU A 111 2.29 2.38 -7.93
N THR A 112 3.01 2.89 -6.93
CA THR A 112 4.10 3.84 -7.10
C THR A 112 5.28 3.26 -6.35
N GLY A 113 6.39 3.95 -6.30
CA GLY A 113 7.56 3.48 -5.58
C GLY A 113 7.34 3.29 -4.08
N THR A 114 6.28 3.89 -3.51
CA THR A 114 6.04 3.84 -2.07
C THR A 114 4.69 3.26 -1.67
N ASP A 115 3.75 3.14 -2.61
CA ASP A 115 2.41 2.61 -2.30
C ASP A 115 2.31 1.17 -2.73
N PHE A 116 1.53 0.38 -1.99
CA PHE A 116 1.38 -1.06 -2.26
C PHE A 116 -0.05 -1.37 -2.66
N VAL A 117 -0.20 -2.38 -3.49
CA VAL A 117 -1.51 -2.93 -3.84
C VAL A 117 -1.49 -4.43 -3.64
N LEU A 118 -2.55 -4.94 -3.01
CA LEU A 118 -2.75 -6.37 -2.80
C LEU A 118 -4.02 -6.80 -3.51
N VAL A 119 -3.97 -7.98 -4.10
CA VAL A 119 -5.14 -8.61 -4.72
C VAL A 119 -5.40 -9.91 -3.98
N LEU A 120 -6.58 -10.06 -3.41
CA LEU A 120 -6.91 -11.19 -2.55
C LEU A 120 -8.41 -11.46 -2.58
N PRO A 121 -8.86 -12.63 -2.05
CA PRO A 121 -10.29 -12.90 -1.96
C PRO A 121 -10.96 -11.94 -0.99
N PRO A 122 -12.20 -11.53 -1.29
CA PRO A 122 -12.94 -10.66 -0.37
C PRO A 122 -13.10 -11.24 1.03
N SER A 123 -13.13 -12.54 1.16
CA SER A 123 -13.29 -13.21 2.45
C SER A 123 -12.11 -12.96 3.40
N ASN A 124 -10.94 -12.68 2.85
CA ASN A 124 -9.73 -12.45 3.66
C ASN A 124 -9.45 -10.96 3.89
N LEU A 125 -10.21 -10.11 3.24
CA LEU A 125 -9.93 -8.68 3.20
C LEU A 125 -9.95 -8.03 4.58
N ALA A 126 -11.04 -8.23 5.32
CA ALA A 126 -11.20 -7.58 6.63
C ALA A 126 -10.13 -8.03 7.63
N ALA A 127 -9.85 -9.32 7.68
CA ALA A 127 -8.85 -9.87 8.59
C ALA A 127 -7.46 -9.35 8.28
N LEU A 128 -7.11 -9.33 7.00
CA LEU A 128 -5.80 -8.83 6.57
C LEU A 128 -5.66 -7.34 6.84
N SER A 129 -6.68 -6.58 6.50
CA SER A 129 -6.70 -5.13 6.69
C SER A 129 -6.51 -4.77 8.16
N GLU A 130 -7.27 -5.38 9.04
CA GLU A 130 -7.20 -5.09 10.47
C GLU A 130 -5.84 -5.44 11.05
N LYS A 131 -5.35 -6.63 10.76
CA LYS A 131 -4.07 -7.09 11.28
C LYS A 131 -2.91 -6.24 10.76
N LEU A 132 -2.96 -5.93 9.48
CA LEU A 132 -1.91 -5.13 8.85
C LEU A 132 -1.90 -3.70 9.37
N GLN A 133 -3.08 -3.07 9.51
CA GLN A 133 -3.15 -1.71 10.04
C GLN A 133 -2.57 -1.66 11.46
N THR A 134 -2.93 -2.62 12.30
CA THR A 134 -2.41 -2.68 13.67
C THR A 134 -0.89 -2.78 13.68
N ARG A 135 -0.34 -3.68 12.89
CA ARG A 135 1.11 -3.89 12.82
C ARG A 135 1.84 -2.67 12.29
N LEU A 136 1.30 -2.06 11.24
CA LEU A 136 1.91 -0.87 10.66
C LEU A 136 1.90 0.29 11.65
N ASP A 137 0.77 0.52 12.31
CA ASP A 137 0.66 1.61 13.28
C ASP A 137 1.63 1.44 14.43
N GLN A 138 1.81 0.22 14.90
CA GLN A 138 2.73 -0.07 16.00
C GLN A 138 4.19 0.08 15.61
N SER A 139 4.49 -0.05 14.33
CA SER A 139 5.88 -0.06 13.84
C SER A 139 6.40 1.30 13.43
N MET A 140 5.53 2.25 13.10
CA MET A 140 5.94 3.51 12.48
C MET A 140 6.96 4.28 13.31
N GLU A 141 6.77 4.37 14.62
CA GLU A 141 7.68 5.13 15.46
C GLU A 141 9.07 4.49 15.53
N TYR A 142 9.15 3.18 15.35
CA TYR A 142 10.43 2.47 15.46
C TYR A 142 11.35 2.68 14.25
N PHE A 143 10.83 3.26 13.19
CA PHE A 143 11.66 3.63 12.05
C PHE A 143 12.49 4.88 12.33
N TYR A 144 12.12 5.63 13.36
CA TYR A 144 12.86 6.83 13.75
C TYR A 144 13.93 6.49 14.78
N PRO A 145 15.05 7.24 14.79
CA PRO A 145 16.04 7.09 15.85
C PRO A 145 15.40 7.28 17.22
N ILE A 146 15.90 6.56 18.22
CA ILE A 146 15.35 6.60 19.57
C ILE A 146 15.24 8.03 20.09
N LYS A 147 16.24 8.84 19.81
CA LYS A 147 16.28 10.23 20.30
C LYS A 147 15.15 11.10 19.75
N ASP A 148 14.58 10.73 18.61
CA ASP A 148 13.55 11.53 17.95
C ASP A 148 12.14 11.02 18.19
N ARG A 149 11.98 9.80 18.71
CA ARG A 149 10.67 9.14 18.82
C ARG A 149 9.64 9.92 19.60
N GLU A 150 10.04 10.50 20.72
CA GLU A 150 9.13 11.23 21.58
C GLU A 150 8.59 12.46 20.87
N GLN A 151 9.45 13.21 20.22
CA GLN A 151 9.03 14.40 19.46
C GLN A 151 8.15 14.01 18.26
N ILE A 152 8.56 12.99 17.53
CA ILE A 152 7.87 12.56 16.32
C ILE A 152 6.45 12.09 16.64
N ALA A 153 6.24 11.44 17.77
CA ALA A 153 4.92 10.98 18.16
C ALA A 153 3.90 12.11 18.24
N LYS A 154 4.37 13.34 18.47
CA LYS A 154 3.52 14.52 18.61
C LYS A 154 3.34 15.28 17.29
N HIS A 155 4.06 14.91 16.24
CA HIS A 155 4.01 15.63 14.97
C HIS A 155 2.98 15.03 14.02
N SER A 156 2.29 15.90 13.29
CA SER A 156 1.37 15.48 12.24
C SER A 156 2.10 15.04 10.95
N ASN A 157 3.37 15.39 10.83
CA ASN A 157 4.19 15.10 9.64
C ASN A 157 4.97 13.80 9.74
N LYS A 158 4.63 12.96 10.68
CA LYS A 158 5.31 11.67 10.85
C LYS A 158 4.90 10.68 9.79
N LEU A 159 5.74 9.66 9.62
CA LEU A 159 5.40 8.53 8.76
C LEU A 159 4.06 7.94 9.17
N MET A 160 3.26 7.62 8.17
CA MET A 160 1.97 6.99 8.42
C MET A 160 1.67 6.02 7.29
N ALA A 161 0.86 5.02 7.59
CA ALA A 161 0.37 4.08 6.62
C ALA A 161 -1.15 4.04 6.72
N LYS A 162 -1.81 4.18 5.59
CA LYS A 162 -3.27 4.12 5.50
C LYS A 162 -3.66 2.97 4.63
N ILE A 163 -4.65 2.22 5.08
CA ILE A 163 -5.16 1.07 4.34
C ILE A 163 -6.53 1.42 3.80
N VAL A 164 -6.72 1.18 2.50
CA VAL A 164 -8.01 1.39 1.84
C VAL A 164 -8.45 0.07 1.23
N GLU A 165 -9.67 -0.35 1.55
CA GLU A 165 -10.25 -1.58 1.03
C GLU A 165 -11.18 -1.30 -0.12
N ILE A 166 -11.08 -2.13 -1.16
CA ILE A 166 -12.05 -2.16 -2.25
C ILE A 166 -12.57 -3.60 -2.32
N PRO A 167 -13.69 -3.90 -1.65
CA PRO A 167 -14.15 -5.27 -1.50
C PRO A 167 -14.75 -5.89 -2.76
N SER A 168 -15.09 -5.06 -3.75
CA SER A 168 -15.67 -5.55 -4.99
C SER A 168 -15.08 -4.83 -6.17
N LEU A 169 -14.74 -5.59 -7.21
CA LEU A 169 -14.16 -5.06 -8.45
C LEU A 169 -15.12 -5.18 -9.63
N LYS A 170 -16.41 -5.25 -9.35
CA LYS A 170 -17.40 -5.32 -10.43
C LYS A 170 -17.45 -4.05 -11.25
N THR A 171 -17.15 -2.92 -10.64
CA THR A 171 -17.16 -1.62 -11.28
C THR A 171 -15.73 -1.26 -11.66
N LYS A 172 -15.54 -0.81 -12.90
CA LYS A 172 -14.21 -0.40 -13.35
C LYS A 172 -13.84 0.97 -12.81
N PHE A 173 -12.56 1.16 -12.67
CA PHE A 173 -12.02 2.46 -12.34
C PHE A 173 -12.23 3.48 -13.45
#